data_b514813eccf0229a5dfa3fabe936c7a1
#
_entry.id   b514813eccf0229a5dfa3fabe936c7a1
#
_cell.length_a   1.000
_cell.length_b   1.000
_cell.length_c   1.000
_cell.angle_alpha   90.00
_cell.angle_beta   90.00
_cell.angle_gamma   90.00
#
_symmetry.space_group_name_H-M   'P 1'
#
loop_
_entity.id
_entity.type
_entity.pdbx_description
1 polymer ?
#
loop_
_entity_poly.entity_id
_entity_poly.type
_entity_poly.pdbx_seq_one_letter_code
_entity_poly.pdbx_strand_id
1 'polypeptide(L)'
;MAEAALLHRVRQPMHARFDHPAARRAASDSLVLRLTCEGVSGIGECAPRTYVTGESGESVLAALRRTPLERVFALLRGEPPAELLERVRREGFATVFEITGGNNLLCLLETAVLDLLGRRLGLGAAELLGGAGPVAGAAPPPAALPVSQVLDLSITAEEFLATRGPFHFVKIKASDDILRDARSVRAVRAHVGDGVPVMVDANMSWTEATALPHAWRLRDAGADYVEEPLPKGSWAALGALRRRAGLKIMLDESLCTPEDARTAVEARACDAFNIRVAKNGGPLRAARLIGHARRHGIAFQIGVQVAEVGPLINAGRALAFCHRDALTVEAGQSDRFFPEMIVSPRPVVDRRANTLVPAPGPGFGMSLNDAAEPWAVLALPEESGSWQPVDTPRPTVHASL
;
A
#
# COMPACT_ATOMS: atom_id res chain seq x y z
N MET A 1 -4.83 10.78 -32.40
CA MET A 1 -3.49 10.14 -32.27
C MET A 1 -3.57 9.09 -31.18
N ALA A 2 -3.03 7.91 -31.41
CA ALA A 2 -2.95 6.89 -30.36
C ALA A 2 -2.03 7.40 -29.23
N GLU A 3 -2.44 7.17 -27.99
CA GLU A 3 -1.67 7.58 -26.80
C GLU A 3 -0.86 6.39 -26.30
N ALA A 4 0.45 6.51 -26.24
CA ALA A 4 1.32 5.52 -25.64
C ALA A 4 1.20 5.52 -24.11
N ALA A 5 0.91 6.69 -23.50
CA ALA A 5 0.64 6.79 -22.07
C ALA A 5 -0.36 7.92 -21.76
N LEU A 6 -1.17 7.71 -20.72
CA LEU A 6 -2.10 8.72 -20.18
C LEU A 6 -2.00 8.72 -18.65
N LEU A 7 -1.73 9.89 -18.09
CA LEU A 7 -1.62 10.08 -16.63
C LEU A 7 -2.86 10.79 -16.09
N HIS A 8 -3.43 10.21 -15.06
CA HIS A 8 -4.55 10.76 -14.29
C HIS A 8 -4.08 11.20 -12.92
N ARG A 9 -4.47 12.40 -12.48
CA ARG A 9 -4.28 12.88 -11.12
C ARG A 9 -5.61 12.85 -10.37
N VAL A 10 -5.80 11.80 -9.60
CA VAL A 10 -7.09 11.49 -8.99
C VAL A 10 -7.20 12.14 -7.61
N ARG A 11 -8.13 13.08 -7.47
CA ARG A 11 -8.47 13.77 -6.22
C ARG A 11 -9.94 13.58 -5.87
N GLN A 12 -10.38 12.34 -5.89
CA GLN A 12 -11.77 11.98 -5.64
C GLN A 12 -12.14 12.26 -4.17
N PRO A 13 -13.25 12.98 -3.89
CA PRO A 13 -13.71 13.22 -2.53
C PRO A 13 -14.07 11.92 -1.81
N MET A 14 -13.71 11.84 -0.54
CA MET A 14 -14.12 10.75 0.34
C MET A 14 -15.45 11.13 1.01
N HIS A 15 -16.43 10.22 1.03
CA HIS A 15 -17.68 10.43 1.76
C HIS A 15 -17.57 10.15 3.27
N ALA A 16 -16.50 9.46 3.69
CA ALA A 16 -16.15 9.25 5.09
C ALA A 16 -14.74 9.79 5.35
N ARG A 17 -14.56 10.54 6.43
CA ARG A 17 -13.24 11.04 6.84
C ARG A 17 -12.41 9.91 7.40
N PHE A 18 -11.09 10.08 7.29
CA PHE A 18 -10.13 9.22 7.94
C PHE A 18 -9.07 10.11 8.61
N ASP A 19 -9.07 10.11 9.93
CA ASP A 19 -8.21 10.97 10.73
C ASP A 19 -7.17 10.13 11.50
N HIS A 20 -5.90 10.57 11.41
CA HIS A 20 -4.79 10.00 12.18
C HIS A 20 -3.79 11.11 12.56
N PRO A 21 -2.84 10.88 13.50
CA PRO A 21 -1.96 11.94 14.01
C PRO A 21 -1.20 12.73 12.95
N ALA A 22 -0.76 12.08 11.89
CA ALA A 22 0.05 12.72 10.85
C ALA A 22 -0.76 13.42 9.75
N ALA A 23 -2.07 13.13 9.57
CA ALA A 23 -2.88 13.73 8.51
C ALA A 23 -4.40 13.54 8.70
N ARG A 24 -5.16 14.52 8.18
CA ARG A 24 -6.62 14.43 7.99
C ARG A 24 -6.91 14.36 6.50
N ARG A 25 -7.74 13.41 6.07
CA ARG A 25 -8.00 13.18 4.65
C ARG A 25 -9.48 13.25 4.35
N ALA A 26 -9.80 14.07 3.32
CA ALA A 26 -11.14 14.22 2.77
C ALA A 26 -11.21 13.84 1.27
N ALA A 27 -10.07 13.53 0.66
CA ALA A 27 -10.00 13.11 -0.75
C ALA A 27 -8.82 12.16 -0.98
N SER A 28 -8.87 11.40 -2.07
CA SER A 28 -7.69 10.69 -2.60
C SER A 28 -6.62 11.70 -3.05
N ASP A 29 -5.40 11.23 -3.19
CA ASP A 29 -4.29 11.96 -3.84
C ASP A 29 -3.38 10.91 -4.48
N SER A 30 -3.89 10.31 -5.56
CA SER A 30 -3.22 9.26 -6.33
C SER A 30 -2.87 9.75 -7.73
N LEU A 31 -1.76 9.23 -8.25
CA LEU A 31 -1.46 9.28 -9.67
C LEU A 31 -1.72 7.90 -10.27
N VAL A 32 -2.46 7.86 -11.37
CA VAL A 32 -2.75 6.62 -12.11
C VAL A 32 -2.27 6.76 -13.54
N LEU A 33 -1.43 5.84 -13.96
CA LEU A 33 -0.81 5.80 -15.28
C LEU A 33 -1.40 4.65 -16.09
N ARG A 34 -1.92 4.95 -17.29
CA ARG A 34 -2.19 3.96 -18.33
C ARG A 34 -1.02 3.95 -19.31
N LEU A 35 -0.40 2.81 -19.52
CA LEU A 35 0.56 2.56 -20.59
C LEU A 35 -0.09 1.68 -21.66
N THR A 36 0.05 2.05 -22.93
CA THR A 36 -0.47 1.28 -24.07
C THR A 36 0.68 0.91 -24.99
N CYS A 37 0.81 -0.37 -25.28
CA CYS A 37 1.83 -0.88 -26.19
C CYS A 37 1.24 -2.02 -27.02
N GLU A 38 1.28 -1.88 -28.38
CA GLU A 38 0.73 -2.87 -29.32
C GLU A 38 -0.73 -3.26 -29.02
N GLY A 39 -1.56 -2.27 -28.74
CA GLY A 39 -2.99 -2.46 -28.48
C GLY A 39 -3.35 -2.99 -27.09
N VAL A 40 -2.36 -3.33 -26.26
CA VAL A 40 -2.60 -3.78 -24.87
C VAL A 40 -2.27 -2.64 -23.90
N SER A 41 -3.18 -2.35 -22.99
CA SER A 41 -2.98 -1.34 -21.95
C SER A 41 -2.78 -1.98 -20.59
N GLY A 42 -1.80 -1.48 -19.83
CA GLY A 42 -1.63 -1.75 -18.41
C GLY A 42 -1.82 -0.47 -17.59
N ILE A 43 -2.31 -0.61 -16.36
CA ILE A 43 -2.53 0.51 -15.44
C ILE A 43 -1.69 0.36 -14.17
N GLY A 44 -1.11 1.48 -13.73
CA GLY A 44 -0.34 1.56 -12.50
C GLY A 44 -0.81 2.70 -11.62
N GLU A 45 -0.54 2.60 -10.33
CA GLU A 45 -0.91 3.63 -9.35
C GLU A 45 0.23 3.88 -8.37
N CYS A 46 0.35 5.12 -7.93
CA CYS A 46 1.07 5.48 -6.71
C CYS A 46 0.25 6.48 -5.89
N ALA A 47 0.53 6.51 -4.59
CA ALA A 47 -0.16 7.38 -3.64
C ALA A 47 0.86 8.09 -2.75
N PRO A 48 1.56 9.13 -3.25
CA PRO A 48 2.67 9.78 -2.56
C PRO A 48 2.22 10.45 -1.28
N ARG A 49 3.08 10.38 -0.26
CA ARG A 49 2.88 11.00 1.07
C ARG A 49 4.20 11.60 1.53
N THR A 50 4.26 12.93 1.60
CA THR A 50 5.49 13.66 1.92
C THR A 50 6.08 13.25 3.27
N TYR A 51 5.25 12.99 4.28
CA TYR A 51 5.69 12.54 5.59
C TYR A 51 6.19 11.08 5.62
N VAL A 52 5.95 10.29 4.55
CA VAL A 52 6.43 8.90 4.44
C VAL A 52 7.68 8.83 3.57
N THR A 53 7.58 9.22 2.28
CA THR A 53 8.66 9.05 1.29
C THR A 53 9.34 10.37 0.89
N GLY A 54 8.85 11.51 1.38
CA GLY A 54 9.31 12.83 0.94
C GLY A 54 8.75 13.25 -0.41
N GLU A 55 7.99 12.39 -1.10
CA GLU A 55 7.43 12.67 -2.41
C GLU A 55 6.02 13.26 -2.32
N SER A 56 5.71 14.20 -3.18
CA SER A 56 4.36 14.73 -3.43
C SER A 56 3.86 14.32 -4.81
N GLY A 57 2.57 14.49 -5.10
CA GLY A 57 2.02 14.27 -6.44
C GLY A 57 2.73 15.13 -7.49
N GLU A 58 3.07 16.38 -7.15
CA GLU A 58 3.81 17.29 -8.02
C GLU A 58 5.23 16.80 -8.31
N SER A 59 5.94 16.33 -7.27
CA SER A 59 7.32 15.86 -7.44
C SER A 59 7.38 14.59 -8.29
N VAL A 60 6.43 13.66 -8.10
CA VAL A 60 6.33 12.44 -8.92
C VAL A 60 5.97 12.78 -10.37
N LEU A 61 5.02 13.70 -10.59
CA LEU A 61 4.65 14.17 -11.92
C LEU A 61 5.84 14.82 -12.64
N ALA A 62 6.59 15.67 -11.94
CA ALA A 62 7.79 16.28 -12.48
C ALA A 62 8.89 15.24 -12.79
N ALA A 63 9.04 14.21 -11.98
CA ALA A 63 9.97 13.11 -12.22
C ALA A 63 9.54 12.27 -13.42
N LEU A 64 8.25 11.92 -13.54
CA LEU A 64 7.70 11.18 -14.68
C LEU A 64 7.94 11.90 -16.02
N ARG A 65 7.75 13.22 -16.06
CA ARG A 65 8.02 14.00 -17.28
C ARG A 65 9.47 13.96 -17.74
N ARG A 66 10.41 13.74 -16.83
CA ARG A 66 11.85 13.62 -17.14
C ARG A 66 12.30 12.18 -17.38
N THR A 67 11.44 11.20 -17.09
CA THR A 67 11.78 9.79 -17.27
C THR A 67 11.65 9.42 -18.75
N PRO A 68 12.72 8.93 -19.38
CA PRO A 68 12.65 8.48 -20.76
C PRO A 68 11.86 7.14 -20.81
N LEU A 69 10.66 7.18 -21.39
CA LEU A 69 9.82 5.97 -21.52
C LEU A 69 10.14 5.19 -22.81
N GLU A 70 10.98 5.72 -23.70
CA GLU A 70 11.37 5.06 -24.97
C GLU A 70 11.98 3.69 -24.70
N ARG A 71 12.82 3.57 -23.65
CA ARG A 71 13.42 2.29 -23.27
C ARG A 71 12.34 1.31 -22.75
N VAL A 72 11.35 1.79 -22.00
CA VAL A 72 10.24 0.95 -21.54
C VAL A 72 9.50 0.38 -22.74
N PHE A 73 9.13 1.23 -23.68
CA PHE A 73 8.43 0.79 -24.89
C PHE A 73 9.30 -0.07 -25.81
N ALA A 74 10.60 0.22 -25.90
CA ALA A 74 11.53 -0.58 -26.70
C ALA A 74 11.61 -2.02 -26.17
N LEU A 75 11.74 -2.20 -24.86
CA LEU A 75 11.78 -3.53 -24.24
C LEU A 75 10.41 -4.24 -24.33
N LEU A 76 9.31 -3.52 -24.11
CA LEU A 76 7.96 -4.08 -24.26
C LEU A 76 7.64 -4.56 -25.68
N ARG A 77 8.23 -3.96 -26.73
CA ARG A 77 8.08 -4.39 -28.12
C ARG A 77 9.13 -5.40 -28.56
N GLY A 78 10.36 -5.27 -28.07
CA GLY A 78 11.52 -6.02 -28.57
C GLY A 78 11.78 -7.35 -27.89
N GLU A 79 11.24 -7.58 -26.69
CA GLU A 79 11.47 -8.80 -25.92
C GLU A 79 10.19 -9.65 -25.78
N PRO A 80 10.31 -10.99 -25.77
CA PRO A 80 9.19 -11.86 -25.45
C PRO A 80 8.66 -11.52 -24.04
N PRO A 81 7.34 -11.30 -23.86
CA PRO A 81 6.78 -10.84 -22.57
C PRO A 81 7.13 -11.73 -21.36
N ALA A 82 7.22 -13.06 -21.56
CA ALA A 82 7.59 -14.00 -20.50
C ALA A 82 9.05 -13.84 -20.05
N GLU A 83 9.98 -13.65 -21.00
CA GLU A 83 11.40 -13.45 -20.72
C GLU A 83 11.63 -12.10 -20.01
N LEU A 84 10.98 -11.06 -20.49
CA LEU A 84 11.02 -9.73 -19.86
C LEU A 84 10.49 -9.77 -18.43
N LEU A 85 9.36 -10.46 -18.19
CA LEU A 85 8.80 -10.62 -16.84
C LEU A 85 9.80 -11.32 -15.90
N GLU A 86 10.38 -12.45 -16.33
CA GLU A 86 11.35 -13.17 -15.52
C GLU A 86 12.62 -12.34 -15.26
N ARG A 87 13.07 -11.56 -16.23
CA ARG A 87 14.19 -10.64 -16.04
C ARG A 87 13.87 -9.55 -15.02
N VAL A 88 12.69 -8.94 -15.12
CA VAL A 88 12.22 -7.92 -14.16
C VAL A 88 12.11 -8.49 -12.73
N ARG A 89 11.61 -9.71 -12.59
CA ARG A 89 11.55 -10.40 -11.29
C ARG A 89 12.95 -10.63 -10.70
N ARG A 90 13.88 -11.10 -11.51
CA ARG A 90 15.25 -11.45 -11.07
C ARG A 90 16.09 -10.22 -10.75
N GLU A 91 16.13 -9.25 -11.65
CA GLU A 91 17.05 -8.11 -11.60
C GLU A 91 16.42 -6.88 -10.94
N GLY A 92 15.10 -6.74 -11.04
CA GLY A 92 14.31 -5.62 -10.56
C GLY A 92 13.97 -4.62 -11.65
N PHE A 93 12.80 -4.02 -11.52
CA PHE A 93 12.23 -3.09 -12.48
C PHE A 93 13.19 -1.93 -12.82
N ALA A 94 13.67 -1.23 -11.79
CA ALA A 94 14.56 -0.07 -11.96
C ALA A 94 15.85 -0.41 -12.74
N THR A 95 16.40 -1.59 -12.50
CA THR A 95 17.62 -2.06 -13.19
C THR A 95 17.34 -2.38 -14.65
N VAL A 96 16.30 -3.18 -14.94
CA VAL A 96 15.97 -3.64 -16.29
C VAL A 96 15.64 -2.46 -17.21
N PHE A 97 14.87 -1.51 -16.71
CA PHE A 97 14.44 -0.33 -17.49
C PHE A 97 15.37 0.88 -17.35
N GLU A 98 16.45 0.78 -16.55
CA GLU A 98 17.40 1.87 -16.26
C GLU A 98 16.71 3.16 -15.77
N ILE A 99 15.67 2.98 -14.93
CA ILE A 99 14.91 4.08 -14.36
C ILE A 99 15.43 4.40 -12.96
N THR A 100 15.74 5.65 -12.73
CA THR A 100 16.09 6.20 -11.42
C THR A 100 15.00 7.13 -10.93
N GLY A 101 14.68 7.08 -9.63
CA GLY A 101 13.66 7.95 -9.05
C GLY A 101 13.23 7.53 -7.67
N GLY A 102 12.30 8.29 -7.12
CA GLY A 102 11.68 7.99 -5.84
C GLY A 102 10.76 6.77 -5.88
N ASN A 103 10.39 6.28 -4.70
CA ASN A 103 9.60 5.06 -4.57
C ASN A 103 8.24 5.14 -5.28
N ASN A 104 7.58 6.30 -5.23
CA ASN A 104 6.28 6.45 -5.89
C ASN A 104 6.38 6.47 -7.42
N LEU A 105 7.42 7.08 -7.99
CA LEU A 105 7.65 6.99 -9.43
C LEU A 105 7.90 5.54 -9.87
N LEU A 106 8.77 4.83 -9.15
CA LEU A 106 9.06 3.43 -9.44
C LEU A 106 7.82 2.56 -9.31
N CYS A 107 7.04 2.75 -8.25
CA CYS A 107 5.78 2.04 -8.04
C CYS A 107 4.78 2.27 -9.17
N LEU A 108 4.59 3.51 -9.60
CA LEU A 108 3.68 3.89 -10.67
C LEU A 108 4.01 3.16 -11.97
N LEU A 109 5.29 3.18 -12.36
CA LEU A 109 5.77 2.57 -13.59
C LEU A 109 5.83 1.03 -13.50
N GLU A 110 6.35 0.48 -12.40
CA GLU A 110 6.43 -0.97 -12.20
C GLU A 110 5.03 -1.60 -12.24
N THR A 111 4.07 -1.00 -11.54
CA THR A 111 2.70 -1.51 -11.49
C THR A 111 2.07 -1.48 -12.89
N ALA A 112 2.23 -0.39 -13.66
CA ALA A 112 1.69 -0.28 -15.02
C ALA A 112 2.31 -1.32 -15.98
N VAL A 113 3.62 -1.52 -15.92
CA VAL A 113 4.32 -2.49 -16.77
C VAL A 113 3.94 -3.93 -16.40
N LEU A 114 3.87 -4.25 -15.11
CA LEU A 114 3.46 -5.58 -14.65
C LEU A 114 2.01 -5.89 -15.06
N ASP A 115 1.09 -4.93 -14.94
CA ASP A 115 -0.30 -5.09 -15.39
C ASP A 115 -0.37 -5.36 -16.90
N LEU A 116 0.41 -4.62 -17.70
CA LEU A 116 0.50 -4.82 -19.16
C LEU A 116 1.06 -6.21 -19.50
N LEU A 117 2.15 -6.62 -18.87
CA LEU A 117 2.74 -7.94 -19.08
C LEU A 117 1.77 -9.06 -18.66
N GLY A 118 1.07 -8.90 -17.55
CA GLY A 118 0.05 -9.84 -17.11
C GLY A 118 -1.07 -10.02 -18.13
N ARG A 119 -1.55 -8.92 -18.70
CA ARG A 119 -2.57 -8.97 -19.75
C ARG A 119 -2.08 -9.64 -21.02
N ARG A 120 -0.83 -9.37 -21.44
CA ARG A 120 -0.22 -10.05 -22.62
C ARG A 120 -0.06 -11.55 -22.41
N LEU A 121 0.25 -11.97 -21.19
CA LEU A 121 0.52 -13.37 -20.83
C LEU A 121 -0.72 -14.13 -20.31
N GLY A 122 -1.83 -13.45 -20.06
CA GLY A 122 -2.99 -14.04 -19.41
C GLY A 122 -2.77 -14.38 -17.92
N LEU A 123 -1.73 -13.81 -17.28
CA LEU A 123 -1.35 -14.07 -15.89
C LEU A 123 -2.09 -13.15 -14.92
N GLY A 124 -2.59 -13.71 -13.83
CA GLY A 124 -3.17 -12.94 -12.73
C GLY A 124 -2.12 -12.31 -11.81
N ALA A 125 -2.57 -11.41 -10.92
CA ALA A 125 -1.70 -10.59 -10.08
C ALA A 125 -0.74 -11.41 -9.18
N ALA A 126 -1.20 -12.53 -8.60
CA ALA A 126 -0.34 -13.39 -7.78
C ALA A 126 0.75 -14.09 -8.62
N GLU A 127 0.40 -14.54 -9.80
CA GLU A 127 1.37 -15.16 -10.73
C GLU A 127 2.41 -14.14 -11.20
N LEU A 128 2.00 -12.90 -11.48
CA LEU A 128 2.89 -11.79 -11.82
C LEU A 128 3.97 -11.53 -10.75
N LEU A 129 3.65 -11.73 -9.49
CA LEU A 129 4.57 -11.50 -8.39
C LEU A 129 5.46 -12.72 -8.05
N GLY A 130 5.41 -13.76 -8.89
CA GLY A 130 6.18 -14.98 -8.67
C GLY A 130 5.60 -15.87 -7.58
N GLY A 131 4.33 -15.64 -7.24
CA GLY A 131 3.53 -16.60 -6.47
C GLY A 131 3.55 -17.92 -7.22
N ALA A 132 4.02 -18.99 -6.59
CA ALA A 132 3.99 -20.29 -7.17
C ALA A 132 2.54 -20.60 -7.58
N GLY A 133 2.34 -20.95 -8.82
CA GLY A 133 1.16 -21.69 -9.24
C GLY A 133 1.01 -22.89 -8.30
N PRO A 134 -0.10 -23.61 -8.28
CA PRO A 134 -0.33 -24.69 -7.36
C PRO A 134 0.86 -25.66 -7.37
N VAL A 135 1.66 -25.62 -6.29
CA VAL A 135 2.75 -26.58 -6.10
C VAL A 135 2.08 -27.93 -5.92
N ALA A 136 2.45 -28.89 -6.75
CA ALA A 136 1.91 -30.25 -6.63
C ALA A 136 2.12 -30.76 -5.19
N GLY A 137 1.03 -31.05 -4.49
CA GLY A 137 1.04 -31.48 -3.09
C GLY A 137 0.91 -30.37 -2.03
N ALA A 138 0.93 -29.08 -2.41
CA ALA A 138 0.58 -28.00 -1.49
C ALA A 138 -0.94 -27.84 -1.37
N ALA A 139 -1.40 -27.46 -0.18
CA ALA A 139 -2.81 -27.11 0.00
C ALA A 139 -3.20 -25.99 -0.98
N PRO A 140 -4.40 -26.05 -1.60
CA PRO A 140 -4.87 -24.99 -2.48
C PRO A 140 -4.84 -23.64 -1.72
N PRO A 141 -4.61 -22.55 -2.43
CA PRO A 141 -4.66 -21.22 -1.81
C PRO A 141 -6.00 -21.03 -1.09
N PRO A 142 -6.02 -20.40 0.10
CA PRO A 142 -7.29 -20.09 0.75
C PRO A 142 -8.15 -19.28 -0.21
N ALA A 143 -9.44 -19.63 -0.26
CA ALA A 143 -10.39 -18.90 -1.09
C ALA A 143 -10.53 -17.44 -0.68
N ALA A 144 -10.25 -17.12 0.59
CA ALA A 144 -10.31 -15.78 1.15
C ALA A 144 -9.25 -15.57 2.23
N LEU A 145 -8.86 -14.31 2.45
CA LEU A 145 -7.94 -13.88 3.52
C LEU A 145 -8.68 -12.92 4.47
N PRO A 146 -8.47 -13.05 5.80
CA PRO A 146 -9.01 -12.12 6.77
C PRO A 146 -8.30 -10.76 6.65
N VAL A 147 -9.04 -9.67 6.94
CA VAL A 147 -8.50 -8.31 6.91
C VAL A 147 -8.55 -7.66 8.29
N SER A 148 -7.59 -6.77 8.57
CA SER A 148 -7.60 -5.96 9.78
C SER A 148 -8.73 -4.94 9.76
N GLN A 149 -9.17 -4.53 10.94
CA GLN A 149 -10.09 -3.42 11.13
C GLN A 149 -9.37 -2.28 11.85
N VAL A 150 -9.62 -1.06 11.38
CA VAL A 150 -8.96 0.14 11.91
C VAL A 150 -9.96 1.00 12.66
N LEU A 151 -9.71 1.21 13.95
CA LEU A 151 -10.33 2.25 14.75
C LEU A 151 -9.51 3.53 14.58
N ASP A 152 -10.01 4.45 13.77
CA ASP A 152 -9.42 5.76 13.58
C ASP A 152 -10.01 6.79 14.53
N LEU A 153 -9.54 8.04 14.45
CA LEU A 153 -9.94 9.09 15.37
C LEU A 153 -11.33 9.69 15.06
N SER A 154 -11.99 9.28 13.98
CA SER A 154 -13.29 9.81 13.54
C SER A 154 -14.49 9.14 14.20
N ILE A 155 -14.30 7.96 14.83
CA ILE A 155 -15.37 7.19 15.52
C ILE A 155 -14.95 6.77 16.91
N THR A 156 -15.91 6.43 17.77
CA THR A 156 -15.64 5.91 19.12
C THR A 156 -15.33 4.41 19.09
N ALA A 157 -14.73 3.90 20.17
CA ALA A 157 -14.49 2.46 20.31
C ALA A 157 -15.82 1.67 20.35
N GLU A 158 -16.85 2.20 20.98
CA GLU A 158 -18.18 1.59 21.07
C GLU A 158 -18.83 1.47 19.68
N GLU A 159 -18.80 2.54 18.90
CA GLU A 159 -19.33 2.55 17.53
C GLU A 159 -18.54 1.58 16.63
N PHE A 160 -17.21 1.59 16.76
CA PHE A 160 -16.34 0.67 16.02
C PHE A 160 -16.68 -0.79 16.31
N LEU A 161 -16.81 -1.16 17.58
CA LEU A 161 -17.12 -2.53 18.00
C LEU A 161 -18.52 -2.96 17.56
N ALA A 162 -19.48 -2.05 17.53
CA ALA A 162 -20.85 -2.33 17.09
C ALA A 162 -20.98 -2.49 15.55
N THR A 163 -20.08 -1.88 14.76
CA THR A 163 -20.30 -1.73 13.31
C THR A 163 -19.24 -2.41 12.44
N ARG A 164 -18.09 -2.86 12.98
CA ARG A 164 -16.93 -3.28 12.18
C ARG A 164 -16.53 -4.74 12.25
N GLY A 165 -17.12 -5.54 13.14
CA GLY A 165 -16.84 -6.96 13.25
C GLY A 165 -17.25 -7.79 12.02
N PRO A 166 -16.81 -9.05 11.92
CA PRO A 166 -15.92 -9.77 12.84
C PRO A 166 -14.48 -9.24 12.80
N PHE A 167 -13.73 -9.42 13.90
CA PHE A 167 -12.37 -8.93 14.07
C PHE A 167 -11.36 -10.06 13.95
N HIS A 168 -10.35 -9.89 13.09
CA HIS A 168 -9.22 -10.81 12.90
C HIS A 168 -7.90 -10.19 13.36
N PHE A 169 -7.80 -8.88 13.32
CA PHE A 169 -6.72 -8.04 13.80
C PHE A 169 -7.28 -6.63 13.97
N VAL A 170 -6.99 -5.97 15.08
CA VAL A 170 -7.45 -4.59 15.31
C VAL A 170 -6.27 -3.64 15.39
N LYS A 171 -6.30 -2.58 14.57
CA LYS A 171 -5.39 -1.43 14.63
C LYS A 171 -6.16 -0.25 15.22
N ILE A 172 -5.58 0.42 16.20
CA ILE A 172 -6.14 1.63 16.85
C ILE A 172 -5.20 2.79 16.52
N LYS A 173 -5.72 3.87 15.95
CA LYS A 173 -4.94 5.09 15.75
C LYS A 173 -4.76 5.82 17.09
N ALA A 174 -3.51 6.09 17.47
CA ALA A 174 -3.20 6.84 18.67
C ALA A 174 -3.74 8.27 18.57
N SER A 175 -4.16 8.81 19.70
CA SER A 175 -4.52 10.22 19.86
C SER A 175 -3.39 10.98 20.57
N ASP A 176 -3.63 12.22 20.92
CA ASP A 176 -2.77 13.03 21.80
C ASP A 176 -2.98 12.71 23.30
N ASP A 177 -3.97 11.87 23.64
CA ASP A 177 -4.27 11.42 24.99
C ASP A 177 -4.05 9.90 25.17
N ILE A 178 -2.91 9.52 25.73
CA ILE A 178 -2.56 8.12 26.01
C ILE A 178 -3.56 7.42 26.96
N LEU A 179 -4.29 8.17 27.80
CA LEU A 179 -5.31 7.59 28.66
C LEU A 179 -6.56 7.20 27.88
N ARG A 180 -6.94 8.01 26.88
CA ARG A 180 -7.98 7.68 25.91
C ARG A 180 -7.59 6.45 25.13
N ASP A 181 -6.36 6.40 24.61
CA ASP A 181 -5.88 5.28 23.81
C ASP A 181 -5.89 3.98 24.62
N ALA A 182 -5.42 4.02 25.86
CA ALA A 182 -5.47 2.87 26.77
C ALA A 182 -6.90 2.43 27.11
N ARG A 183 -7.87 3.36 27.21
CA ARG A 183 -9.30 3.00 27.37
C ARG A 183 -9.82 2.29 26.13
N SER A 184 -9.49 2.79 24.93
CA SER A 184 -9.89 2.16 23.67
C SER A 184 -9.30 0.75 23.54
N VAL A 185 -8.01 0.56 23.88
CA VAL A 185 -7.38 -0.76 23.90
C VAL A 185 -8.10 -1.71 24.84
N ARG A 186 -8.42 -1.30 26.08
CA ARG A 186 -9.15 -2.15 27.05
C ARG A 186 -10.53 -2.52 26.53
N ALA A 187 -11.29 -1.58 25.95
CA ALA A 187 -12.61 -1.84 25.40
C ALA A 187 -12.54 -2.83 24.24
N VAL A 188 -11.59 -2.66 23.31
CA VAL A 188 -11.36 -3.60 22.21
C VAL A 188 -10.96 -4.97 22.76
N ARG A 189 -9.97 -5.06 23.64
CA ARG A 189 -9.49 -6.33 24.22
C ARG A 189 -10.60 -7.08 24.94
N ALA A 190 -11.42 -6.39 25.73
CA ALA A 190 -12.56 -6.99 26.41
C ALA A 190 -13.60 -7.58 25.44
N HIS A 191 -13.74 -7.00 24.26
CA HIS A 191 -14.69 -7.47 23.23
C HIS A 191 -14.13 -8.62 22.40
N VAL A 192 -12.86 -8.52 21.94
CA VAL A 192 -12.28 -9.48 20.99
C VAL A 192 -11.58 -10.66 21.66
N GLY A 193 -11.29 -10.57 22.97
CA GLY A 193 -10.53 -11.59 23.72
C GLY A 193 -9.04 -11.60 23.35
N ASP A 194 -8.30 -12.56 23.90
CA ASP A 194 -6.84 -12.66 23.75
C ASP A 194 -6.41 -13.25 22.39
N GLY A 195 -7.32 -13.89 21.67
CA GLY A 195 -7.02 -14.52 20.38
C GLY A 195 -6.88 -13.56 19.20
N VAL A 196 -7.31 -12.31 19.31
CA VAL A 196 -7.24 -11.31 18.25
C VAL A 196 -6.15 -10.30 18.59
N PRO A 197 -5.10 -10.14 17.78
CA PRO A 197 -4.05 -9.16 18.04
C PRO A 197 -4.58 -7.72 18.00
N VAL A 198 -4.10 -6.89 18.94
CA VAL A 198 -4.43 -5.47 19.05
C VAL A 198 -3.15 -4.64 18.93
N MET A 199 -3.12 -3.71 17.99
CA MET A 199 -2.01 -2.82 17.71
C MET A 199 -2.43 -1.36 17.89
N VAL A 200 -1.55 -0.53 18.45
CA VAL A 200 -1.72 0.92 18.45
C VAL A 200 -0.73 1.54 17.47
N ASP A 201 -1.22 2.31 16.52
CA ASP A 201 -0.41 3.01 15.52
C ASP A 201 -0.23 4.46 15.95
N ALA A 202 0.98 4.79 16.37
CA ALA A 202 1.33 6.10 16.90
C ALA A 202 1.73 7.12 15.81
N ASN A 203 1.96 6.68 14.57
CA ASN A 203 2.32 7.53 13.42
C ASN A 203 3.39 8.59 13.78
N MET A 204 4.48 8.15 14.42
CA MET A 204 5.63 9.00 14.81
C MET A 204 5.32 10.08 15.89
N SER A 205 4.19 9.99 16.59
CA SER A 205 3.73 11.08 17.46
C SER A 205 4.39 11.13 18.84
N TRP A 206 5.10 10.06 19.25
CA TRP A 206 5.75 10.03 20.57
C TRP A 206 7.16 10.60 20.53
N THR A 207 7.63 11.08 21.69
CA THR A 207 9.02 11.48 21.93
C THR A 207 9.78 10.35 22.64
N GLU A 208 11.10 10.39 22.64
CA GLU A 208 11.92 9.43 23.41
C GLU A 208 11.56 9.43 24.91
N ALA A 209 11.21 10.59 25.48
CA ALA A 209 10.83 10.73 26.87
C ALA A 209 9.47 10.06 27.18
N THR A 210 8.51 10.12 26.24
CA THR A 210 7.16 9.60 26.46
C THR A 210 6.98 8.17 25.98
N ALA A 211 7.83 7.67 25.06
CA ALA A 211 7.63 6.40 24.39
C ALA A 211 7.54 5.20 25.35
N LEU A 212 8.45 5.10 26.29
CA LEU A 212 8.46 3.96 27.22
C LEU A 212 7.27 3.98 28.20
N PRO A 213 6.94 5.10 28.87
CA PRO A 213 5.72 5.19 29.69
C PRO A 213 4.44 4.92 28.89
N HIS A 214 4.33 5.39 27.64
CA HIS A 214 3.18 5.13 26.78
C HIS A 214 3.09 3.64 26.43
N ALA A 215 4.20 3.03 26.00
CA ALA A 215 4.24 1.61 25.68
C ALA A 215 3.82 0.73 26.85
N TRP A 216 4.30 1.00 28.07
CA TRP A 216 3.89 0.25 29.27
C TRP A 216 2.39 0.37 29.52
N ARG A 217 1.84 1.59 29.41
CA ARG A 217 0.40 1.82 29.61
C ARG A 217 -0.47 1.07 28.61
N LEU A 218 -0.05 1.02 27.33
CA LEU A 218 -0.76 0.29 26.29
C LEU A 218 -0.64 -1.23 26.49
N ARG A 219 0.54 -1.72 26.87
CA ARG A 219 0.75 -3.13 27.24
C ARG A 219 -0.18 -3.55 28.37
N ASP A 220 -0.23 -2.75 29.45
CA ASP A 220 -1.06 -3.02 30.63
C ASP A 220 -2.56 -2.88 30.30
N ALA A 221 -2.90 -2.22 29.20
CA ALA A 221 -4.25 -2.17 28.66
C ALA A 221 -4.59 -3.36 27.76
N GLY A 222 -3.59 -4.17 27.35
CA GLY A 222 -3.77 -5.37 26.53
C GLY A 222 -3.41 -5.21 25.06
N ALA A 223 -2.61 -4.20 24.67
CA ALA A 223 -2.03 -4.13 23.32
C ALA A 223 -0.90 -5.15 23.14
N ASP A 224 -0.76 -5.69 21.92
CA ASP A 224 0.30 -6.62 21.53
C ASP A 224 1.43 -5.91 20.78
N TYR A 225 1.08 -4.88 20.02
CA TYR A 225 1.99 -4.15 19.13
C TYR A 225 1.84 -2.64 19.32
N VAL A 226 2.93 -1.92 19.04
CA VAL A 226 2.89 -0.48 18.72
C VAL A 226 3.59 -0.27 17.36
N GLU A 227 2.92 0.47 16.46
CA GLU A 227 3.43 0.81 15.14
C GLU A 227 3.99 2.23 15.15
N GLU A 228 5.19 2.40 14.58
CA GLU A 228 5.94 3.64 14.39
C GLU A 228 5.79 4.66 15.55
N PRO A 229 6.25 4.30 16.75
CA PRO A 229 6.03 5.17 17.92
C PRO A 229 6.86 6.46 17.90
N LEU A 230 8.07 6.43 17.33
CA LEU A 230 9.05 7.52 17.33
C LEU A 230 9.21 8.16 15.96
N PRO A 231 9.78 9.36 15.86
CA PRO A 231 10.10 9.98 14.59
C PRO A 231 10.93 9.07 13.69
N LYS A 232 10.69 9.17 12.39
CA LYS A 232 11.32 8.36 11.35
C LYS A 232 12.85 8.33 11.51
N GLY A 233 13.42 7.13 11.46
CA GLY A 233 14.87 6.94 11.54
C GLY A 233 15.47 6.96 12.95
N SER A 234 14.66 6.97 14.00
CA SER A 234 15.11 6.91 15.40
C SER A 234 15.60 5.51 15.80
N TRP A 235 16.49 4.91 15.00
CA TRP A 235 16.89 3.49 15.08
C TRP A 235 17.36 3.05 16.46
N ALA A 236 18.27 3.82 17.07
CA ALA A 236 18.83 3.51 18.38
C ALA A 236 17.77 3.58 19.49
N ALA A 237 16.91 4.60 19.45
CA ALA A 237 15.83 4.78 20.41
C ALA A 237 14.75 3.70 20.24
N LEU A 238 14.39 3.34 19.01
CA LEU A 238 13.48 2.22 18.72
C LEU A 238 14.03 0.89 19.25
N GLY A 239 15.31 0.60 19.04
CA GLY A 239 15.97 -0.59 19.61
C GLY A 239 15.99 -0.59 21.14
N ALA A 240 16.19 0.57 21.77
CA ALA A 240 16.12 0.70 23.23
C ALA A 240 14.69 0.52 23.75
N LEU A 241 13.70 1.11 23.07
CA LEU A 241 12.28 0.95 23.39
C LEU A 241 11.85 -0.52 23.29
N ARG A 242 12.17 -1.19 22.18
CA ARG A 242 11.85 -2.61 21.94
C ARG A 242 12.30 -3.52 23.08
N ARG A 243 13.53 -3.31 23.59
CA ARG A 243 14.06 -4.13 24.70
C ARG A 243 13.34 -3.94 26.03
N ARG A 244 12.64 -2.81 26.23
CA ARG A 244 12.11 -2.38 27.53
C ARG A 244 10.58 -2.30 27.56
N ALA A 245 9.94 -2.14 26.41
CA ALA A 245 8.50 -1.86 26.33
C ALA A 245 7.62 -3.03 26.77
N GLY A 246 8.06 -4.27 26.49
CA GLY A 246 7.21 -5.45 26.66
C GLY A 246 6.07 -5.51 25.63
N LEU A 247 6.15 -4.68 24.57
CA LEU A 247 5.32 -4.69 23.38
C LEU A 247 6.20 -4.96 22.16
N LYS A 248 5.63 -5.56 21.13
CA LYS A 248 6.29 -5.69 19.83
C LYS A 248 6.25 -4.37 19.08
N ILE A 249 7.36 -4.00 18.44
CA ILE A 249 7.49 -2.77 17.65
C ILE A 249 7.32 -3.11 16.17
N MET A 250 6.42 -2.41 15.48
CA MET A 250 6.28 -2.48 14.03
C MET A 250 6.79 -1.19 13.39
N LEU A 251 7.58 -1.29 12.33
CA LEU A 251 8.04 -0.13 11.54
C LEU A 251 7.14 0.09 10.34
N ASP A 252 6.78 1.34 10.10
CA ASP A 252 6.03 1.79 8.95
C ASP A 252 6.77 2.94 8.21
N GLU A 253 6.65 4.17 8.67
CA GLU A 253 7.24 5.34 8.01
C GLU A 253 8.78 5.25 7.94
N SER A 254 9.41 4.61 8.90
CA SER A 254 10.86 4.36 8.91
C SER A 254 11.31 3.31 7.90
N LEU A 255 10.40 2.51 7.31
CA LEU A 255 10.72 1.41 6.39
C LEU A 255 10.33 1.74 4.95
N CYS A 256 11.11 2.52 4.24
CA CYS A 256 10.84 2.89 2.85
C CYS A 256 11.74 2.14 1.85
N THR A 257 12.97 1.79 2.24
CA THR A 257 14.01 1.29 1.34
C THR A 257 14.63 -0.01 1.86
N PRO A 258 15.35 -0.76 1.00
CA PRO A 258 16.16 -1.90 1.45
C PRO A 258 17.25 -1.50 2.48
N GLU A 259 17.76 -0.27 2.38
CA GLU A 259 18.73 0.28 3.35
C GLU A 259 18.11 0.44 4.73
N ASP A 260 16.89 1.02 4.78
CA ASP A 260 16.14 1.14 6.04
C ASP A 260 15.94 -0.23 6.69
N ALA A 261 15.59 -1.25 5.89
CA ALA A 261 15.39 -2.62 6.39
C ALA A 261 16.68 -3.22 6.98
N ARG A 262 17.86 -2.98 6.35
CA ARG A 262 19.15 -3.42 6.90
C ARG A 262 19.47 -2.70 8.21
N THR A 263 19.32 -1.39 8.22
CA THR A 263 19.56 -0.56 9.41
C THR A 263 18.64 -0.96 10.57
N ALA A 264 17.37 -1.25 10.29
CA ALA A 264 16.41 -1.72 11.29
C ALA A 264 16.84 -3.05 11.93
N VAL A 265 17.35 -3.99 11.12
CA VAL A 265 17.89 -5.29 11.60
C VAL A 265 19.14 -5.08 12.47
N GLU A 266 20.11 -4.31 11.98
CA GLU A 266 21.37 -4.02 12.68
C GLU A 266 21.12 -3.35 14.04
N ALA A 267 20.22 -2.37 14.07
CA ALA A 267 19.81 -1.68 15.28
C ALA A 267 18.88 -2.52 16.21
N ARG A 268 18.41 -3.68 15.72
CA ARG A 268 17.36 -4.48 16.40
C ARG A 268 16.14 -3.62 16.77
N ALA A 269 15.73 -2.75 15.84
CA ALA A 269 14.78 -1.68 16.09
C ALA A 269 13.33 -2.15 16.15
N CYS A 270 13.01 -3.36 15.66
CA CYS A 270 11.62 -3.81 15.51
C CYS A 270 11.45 -5.33 15.61
N ASP A 271 10.19 -5.75 15.66
CA ASP A 271 9.71 -7.13 15.61
C ASP A 271 8.92 -7.39 14.33
N ALA A 272 8.42 -6.33 13.66
CA ALA A 272 7.61 -6.46 12.47
C ALA A 272 7.82 -5.28 11.50
N PHE A 273 7.53 -5.52 10.22
CA PHE A 273 7.53 -4.55 9.13
C PHE A 273 6.11 -4.33 8.61
N ASN A 274 5.71 -3.08 8.43
CA ASN A 274 4.54 -2.74 7.64
C ASN A 274 4.98 -2.53 6.17
N ILE A 275 4.60 -3.43 5.29
CA ILE A 275 4.93 -3.40 3.85
C ILE A 275 3.79 -2.75 3.10
N ARG A 276 4.05 -1.61 2.45
CA ARG A 276 3.10 -0.90 1.58
C ARG A 276 3.68 -0.76 0.18
N VAL A 277 2.96 -1.19 -0.85
CA VAL A 277 3.46 -1.24 -2.23
C VAL A 277 4.03 0.10 -2.70
N ALA A 278 3.26 1.18 -2.55
CA ALA A 278 3.70 2.52 -2.99
C ALA A 278 4.90 3.04 -2.19
N LYS A 279 4.86 2.89 -0.86
CA LYS A 279 5.93 3.32 0.03
C LYS A 279 7.25 2.62 -0.27
N ASN A 280 7.19 1.35 -0.63
CA ASN A 280 8.37 0.51 -0.85
C ASN A 280 8.83 0.46 -2.32
N GLY A 281 8.24 1.24 -3.22
CA GLY A 281 8.72 1.42 -4.58
C GLY A 281 8.29 0.35 -5.57
N GLY A 282 7.14 -0.28 -5.35
CA GLY A 282 6.51 -1.27 -6.22
C GLY A 282 6.34 -2.65 -5.61
N PRO A 283 5.52 -3.51 -6.22
CA PRO A 283 5.16 -4.81 -5.67
C PRO A 283 6.35 -5.79 -5.61
N LEU A 284 7.26 -5.79 -6.56
CA LEU A 284 8.42 -6.69 -6.56
C LEU A 284 9.45 -6.29 -5.49
N ARG A 285 9.65 -4.97 -5.28
CA ARG A 285 10.51 -4.50 -4.20
C ARG A 285 9.89 -4.80 -2.84
N ALA A 286 8.57 -4.66 -2.69
CA ALA A 286 7.83 -5.06 -1.51
C ALA A 286 8.00 -6.56 -1.21
N ALA A 287 7.89 -7.43 -2.22
CA ALA A 287 8.15 -8.86 -2.08
C ALA A 287 9.59 -9.19 -1.62
N ARG A 288 10.58 -8.44 -2.13
CA ARG A 288 11.98 -8.59 -1.67
C ARG A 288 12.19 -8.18 -0.21
N LEU A 289 11.48 -7.13 0.25
CA LEU A 289 11.49 -6.73 1.67
C LEU A 289 10.85 -7.78 2.56
N ILE A 290 9.78 -8.44 2.12
CA ILE A 290 9.18 -9.59 2.81
C ILE A 290 10.20 -10.73 2.92
N GLY A 291 10.90 -11.05 1.82
CA GLY A 291 11.99 -12.03 1.84
C GLY A 291 13.12 -11.67 2.81
N HIS A 292 13.45 -10.36 2.91
CA HIS A 292 14.42 -9.87 3.89
C HIS A 292 13.92 -10.06 5.34
N ALA A 293 12.67 -9.67 5.62
CA ALA A 293 12.05 -9.86 6.93
C ALA A 293 12.12 -11.33 7.39
N ARG A 294 11.73 -12.27 6.52
CA ARG A 294 11.77 -13.71 6.81
C ARG A 294 13.17 -14.21 7.17
N ARG A 295 14.20 -13.79 6.41
CA ARG A 295 15.59 -14.21 6.69
C ARG A 295 16.09 -13.76 8.06
N HIS A 296 15.52 -12.70 8.61
CA HIS A 296 15.89 -12.12 9.90
C HIS A 296 14.89 -12.40 11.02
N GLY A 297 13.89 -13.27 10.79
CA GLY A 297 12.88 -13.62 11.78
C GLY A 297 11.98 -12.45 12.18
N ILE A 298 11.85 -11.44 11.29
CA ILE A 298 10.98 -10.28 11.46
C ILE A 298 9.62 -10.60 10.83
N ALA A 299 8.55 -10.43 11.59
CA ALA A 299 7.20 -10.56 11.08
C ALA A 299 6.85 -9.39 10.14
N PHE A 300 5.74 -9.50 9.40
CA PHE A 300 5.31 -8.40 8.52
C PHE A 300 3.79 -8.37 8.37
N GLN A 301 3.25 -7.19 8.09
CA GLN A 301 1.89 -7.01 7.58
C GLN A 301 1.93 -6.45 6.17
N ILE A 302 0.85 -6.65 5.42
CA ILE A 302 0.62 -5.97 4.14
C ILE A 302 -0.31 -4.78 4.40
N GLY A 303 0.29 -3.61 4.48
CA GLY A 303 -0.41 -2.35 4.68
C GLY A 303 -0.82 -1.67 3.39
N VAL A 304 -1.47 -0.51 3.52
CA VAL A 304 -1.96 0.31 2.41
C VAL A 304 -1.70 1.79 2.64
N GLN A 305 -1.74 2.56 1.56
CA GLN A 305 -1.93 4.01 1.65
C GLN A 305 -3.44 4.29 1.66
N VAL A 306 -3.92 4.95 2.69
CA VAL A 306 -5.36 5.29 2.77
C VAL A 306 -5.80 6.06 1.52
N ALA A 307 -6.98 5.69 0.99
CA ALA A 307 -7.57 6.28 -0.21
C ALA A 307 -6.84 5.96 -1.54
N GLU A 308 -6.23 4.79 -1.65
CA GLU A 308 -5.86 4.20 -2.93
C GLU A 308 -7.11 4.02 -3.80
N VAL A 309 -7.00 4.21 -5.12
CA VAL A 309 -8.17 4.31 -6.00
C VAL A 309 -8.25 3.24 -7.08
N GLY A 310 -7.22 2.39 -7.22
CA GLY A 310 -7.17 1.44 -8.33
C GLY A 310 -6.19 0.28 -8.14
N PRO A 311 -5.27 0.08 -9.11
CA PRO A 311 -4.43 -1.12 -9.19
C PRO A 311 -3.52 -1.34 -7.98
N LEU A 312 -3.18 -0.30 -7.25
CA LEU A 312 -2.37 -0.40 -6.04
C LEU A 312 -3.03 -1.27 -4.97
N ILE A 313 -4.37 -1.19 -4.85
CA ILE A 313 -5.17 -2.04 -3.96
C ILE A 313 -4.96 -3.52 -4.29
N ASN A 314 -5.11 -3.88 -5.56
CA ASN A 314 -4.99 -5.29 -5.99
C ASN A 314 -3.53 -5.76 -5.99
N ALA A 315 -2.55 -4.89 -6.21
CA ALA A 315 -1.13 -5.23 -6.03
C ALA A 315 -0.82 -5.61 -4.56
N GLY A 316 -1.34 -4.85 -3.59
CA GLY A 316 -1.23 -5.19 -2.18
C GLY A 316 -1.94 -6.51 -1.81
N ARG A 317 -3.16 -6.72 -2.34
CA ARG A 317 -3.90 -7.98 -2.16
C ARG A 317 -3.16 -9.18 -2.76
N ALA A 318 -2.57 -9.01 -3.95
CA ALA A 318 -1.78 -10.07 -4.58
C ALA A 318 -0.57 -10.47 -3.73
N LEU A 319 0.15 -9.49 -3.16
CA LEU A 319 1.22 -9.77 -2.19
C LEU A 319 0.71 -10.58 -1.00
N ALA A 320 -0.47 -10.27 -0.47
CA ALA A 320 -1.06 -10.99 0.64
C ALA A 320 -1.37 -12.46 0.27
N PHE A 321 -1.89 -12.72 -0.93
CA PHE A 321 -2.12 -14.08 -1.42
C PHE A 321 -0.83 -14.85 -1.71
N CYS A 322 0.26 -14.17 -2.09
CA CYS A 322 1.59 -14.78 -2.24
C CYS A 322 2.27 -15.05 -0.89
N HIS A 323 1.93 -14.26 0.14
CA HIS A 323 2.64 -14.22 1.43
C HIS A 323 1.69 -14.35 2.62
N ARG A 324 1.10 -15.55 2.77
CA ARG A 324 0.02 -15.86 3.73
C ARG A 324 0.47 -15.91 5.19
N ASP A 325 1.76 -15.88 5.44
CA ASP A 325 2.37 -15.75 6.76
C ASP A 325 2.43 -14.29 7.26
N ALA A 326 1.83 -13.36 6.52
CA ALA A 326 1.61 -12.00 7.01
C ALA A 326 0.78 -12.01 8.30
N LEU A 327 1.17 -11.19 9.28
CA LEU A 327 0.43 -11.00 10.53
C LEU A 327 -1.02 -10.58 10.28
N THR A 328 -1.19 -9.71 9.29
CA THR A 328 -2.49 -9.20 8.86
C THR A 328 -2.39 -8.50 7.51
N VAL A 329 -3.55 -8.20 6.92
CA VAL A 329 -3.70 -7.50 5.65
C VAL A 329 -4.69 -6.35 5.83
N GLU A 330 -4.31 -5.12 5.47
CA GLU A 330 -5.22 -3.97 5.50
C GLU A 330 -6.16 -3.92 4.29
N ALA A 331 -5.73 -4.52 3.18
CA ALA A 331 -6.54 -4.84 1.99
C ALA A 331 -7.04 -3.67 1.13
N GLY A 332 -6.58 -2.43 1.35
CA GLY A 332 -7.04 -1.28 0.57
C GLY A 332 -8.56 -1.16 0.58
N GLN A 333 -9.16 -0.95 1.75
CA GLN A 333 -10.61 -0.93 1.95
C GLN A 333 -11.26 0.37 1.46
N SER A 334 -10.85 0.86 0.30
CA SER A 334 -11.30 2.14 -0.28
C SER A 334 -12.76 2.15 -0.69
N ASP A 335 -13.40 0.96 -0.81
CA ASP A 335 -14.86 0.83 -0.96
C ASP A 335 -15.65 1.48 0.20
N ARG A 336 -15.01 1.75 1.34
CA ARG A 336 -15.59 2.52 2.46
C ARG A 336 -15.59 4.03 2.23
N PHE A 337 -14.69 4.52 1.39
CA PHE A 337 -14.47 5.94 1.18
C PHE A 337 -15.09 6.45 -0.11
N PHE A 338 -15.17 5.59 -1.13
CA PHE A 338 -15.61 5.95 -2.46
C PHE A 338 -16.82 5.11 -2.86
N PRO A 339 -18.04 5.70 -2.95
CA PRO A 339 -19.22 5.00 -3.46
C PRO A 339 -19.04 4.59 -4.92
N GLU A 340 -18.33 5.41 -5.69
CA GLU A 340 -17.90 5.12 -7.06
C GLU A 340 -16.38 5.15 -7.14
N MET A 341 -15.81 4.29 -7.96
CA MET A 341 -14.36 4.22 -8.18
C MET A 341 -14.06 4.34 -9.67
N ILE A 342 -12.87 4.83 -9.97
CA ILE A 342 -12.38 5.02 -11.36
C ILE A 342 -12.01 3.72 -12.07
N VAL A 343 -12.19 2.57 -11.43
CA VAL A 343 -11.82 1.24 -11.93
C VAL A 343 -12.99 0.27 -11.91
N SER A 344 -12.98 -0.68 -12.84
CA SER A 344 -13.91 -1.81 -12.92
C SER A 344 -13.14 -3.11 -13.20
N PRO A 345 -13.46 -4.23 -12.53
CA PRO A 345 -14.39 -4.33 -11.40
C PRO A 345 -13.86 -3.57 -10.17
N ARG A 346 -14.79 -3.08 -9.34
CA ARG A 346 -14.45 -2.39 -8.10
C ARG A 346 -13.86 -3.39 -7.09
N PRO A 347 -12.70 -3.09 -6.46
CA PRO A 347 -12.14 -3.94 -5.42
C PRO A 347 -12.93 -3.79 -4.12
N VAL A 348 -13.61 -4.84 -3.70
CA VAL A 348 -14.44 -4.85 -2.49
C VAL A 348 -13.89 -5.80 -1.43
N VAL A 349 -14.33 -5.61 -0.18
CA VAL A 349 -14.13 -6.53 0.94
C VAL A 349 -15.50 -7.10 1.32
N ASP A 350 -15.57 -8.41 1.53
CA ASP A 350 -16.76 -9.01 2.16
C ASP A 350 -16.86 -8.51 3.60
N ARG A 351 -17.77 -7.58 3.84
CA ARG A 351 -17.97 -6.96 5.16
C ARG A 351 -18.64 -7.88 6.16
N ARG A 352 -19.31 -8.93 5.69
CA ARG A 352 -19.97 -9.91 6.58
C ARG A 352 -18.94 -10.81 7.26
N ALA A 353 -17.89 -11.18 6.53
CA ALA A 353 -16.81 -12.03 7.05
C ALA A 353 -15.54 -11.22 7.36
N ASN A 354 -15.43 -9.97 6.95
CA ASN A 354 -14.21 -9.16 6.90
C ASN A 354 -13.06 -9.91 6.23
N THR A 355 -13.34 -10.40 5.02
CA THR A 355 -12.38 -11.13 4.17
C THR A 355 -12.30 -10.54 2.77
N LEU A 356 -11.22 -10.85 2.08
CA LEU A 356 -11.03 -10.53 0.67
C LEU A 356 -10.74 -11.80 -0.13
N VAL A 357 -11.06 -11.76 -1.41
CA VAL A 357 -10.77 -12.81 -2.40
C VAL A 357 -9.71 -12.31 -3.40
N PRO A 358 -9.01 -13.21 -4.12
CA PRO A 358 -8.10 -12.82 -5.18
C PRO A 358 -8.79 -11.97 -6.24
N ALA A 359 -8.07 -11.01 -6.82
CA ALA A 359 -8.55 -10.24 -7.95
C ALA A 359 -8.77 -11.16 -9.17
N PRO A 360 -9.90 -11.01 -9.89
CA PRO A 360 -10.19 -11.85 -11.05
C PRO A 360 -9.44 -11.37 -12.30
N GLY A 361 -9.08 -12.31 -13.19
CA GLY A 361 -8.55 -12.01 -14.52
C GLY A 361 -7.07 -11.62 -14.56
N PRO A 362 -6.56 -11.26 -15.76
CA PRO A 362 -5.15 -10.97 -15.98
C PRO A 362 -4.74 -9.58 -15.47
N GLY A 363 -3.44 -9.42 -15.27
CA GLY A 363 -2.87 -8.20 -14.66
C GLY A 363 -3.30 -8.07 -13.21
N PHE A 364 -3.60 -6.84 -12.78
CA PHE A 364 -4.18 -6.59 -11.46
C PHE A 364 -5.71 -6.72 -11.44
N GLY A 365 -6.32 -7.30 -12.50
CA GLY A 365 -7.71 -7.70 -12.51
C GLY A 365 -8.72 -6.56 -12.55
N MET A 366 -8.35 -5.39 -13.09
CA MET A 366 -9.22 -4.23 -13.25
C MET A 366 -8.79 -3.35 -14.42
N SER A 367 -9.70 -2.50 -14.89
CA SER A 367 -9.42 -1.49 -15.91
C SER A 367 -9.98 -0.14 -15.48
N LEU A 368 -9.45 0.95 -16.02
CA LEU A 368 -10.07 2.26 -15.86
C LEU A 368 -11.45 2.26 -16.53
N ASN A 369 -12.40 2.94 -15.92
CA ASN A 369 -13.73 3.21 -16.45
C ASN A 369 -13.87 4.70 -16.79
N ASP A 370 -15.04 5.11 -17.30
CA ASP A 370 -15.30 6.47 -17.74
C ASP A 370 -15.15 7.53 -16.63
N ALA A 371 -15.29 7.12 -15.36
CA ALA A 371 -15.08 8.02 -14.22
C ALA A 371 -13.61 8.44 -14.06
N ALA A 372 -12.69 7.79 -14.76
CA ALA A 372 -11.28 8.19 -14.79
C ALA A 372 -11.00 9.38 -15.73
N GLU A 373 -11.77 9.54 -16.79
CA GLU A 373 -11.51 10.52 -17.86
C GLU A 373 -11.33 11.97 -17.34
N PRO A 374 -12.19 12.48 -16.44
CA PRO A 374 -12.05 13.85 -15.95
C PRO A 374 -10.77 14.11 -15.15
N TRP A 375 -10.05 13.08 -14.77
CA TRP A 375 -8.79 13.18 -14.00
C TRP A 375 -7.54 13.13 -14.87
N ALA A 376 -7.67 12.94 -16.20
CA ALA A 376 -6.54 12.96 -17.13
C ALA A 376 -5.85 14.34 -17.13
N VAL A 377 -4.53 14.36 -17.00
CA VAL A 377 -3.76 15.60 -16.90
C VAL A 377 -2.61 15.67 -17.89
N LEU A 378 -2.05 14.53 -18.30
CA LEU A 378 -0.94 14.44 -19.26
C LEU A 378 -1.14 13.24 -20.17
N ALA A 379 -0.90 13.43 -21.46
CA ALA A 379 -0.80 12.38 -22.46
C ALA A 379 0.61 12.35 -23.07
N LEU A 380 1.08 11.15 -23.39
CA LEU A 380 2.28 10.93 -24.20
C LEU A 380 1.79 10.31 -25.51
N PRO A 381 1.69 11.10 -26.61
CA PRO A 381 1.33 10.57 -27.93
C PRO A 381 2.43 9.64 -28.47
N GLU A 382 2.05 8.60 -29.20
CA GLU A 382 2.97 7.59 -29.75
C GLU A 382 4.07 8.21 -30.63
N GLU A 383 3.75 9.29 -31.33
CA GLU A 383 4.63 9.94 -32.30
C GLU A 383 5.47 11.09 -31.74
N SER A 384 5.12 11.66 -30.54
CA SER A 384 5.72 12.93 -30.12
C SER A 384 6.87 12.78 -29.14
N GLY A 385 7.03 11.66 -28.47
CA GLY A 385 8.09 11.42 -27.49
C GLY A 385 8.07 12.36 -26.27
N SER A 386 7.10 13.29 -26.18
CA SER A 386 7.00 14.28 -25.10
C SER A 386 5.60 14.36 -24.51
N TRP A 387 5.54 14.53 -23.18
CA TRP A 387 4.30 14.68 -22.43
C TRP A 387 3.58 15.99 -22.78
N GLN A 388 2.32 15.89 -23.16
CA GLN A 388 1.45 17.02 -23.48
C GLN A 388 0.35 17.15 -22.43
N PRO A 389 -0.05 18.38 -22.03
CA PRO A 389 -1.23 18.59 -21.19
C PRO A 389 -2.49 18.07 -21.88
N VAL A 390 -3.39 17.48 -21.09
CA VAL A 390 -4.73 17.12 -21.55
C VAL A 390 -5.71 18.18 -21.02
N ASP A 391 -6.49 18.76 -21.94
CA ASP A 391 -7.51 19.75 -21.58
C ASP A 391 -8.82 19.02 -21.31
N THR A 392 -8.98 18.54 -20.08
CA THR A 392 -10.23 17.95 -19.60
C THR A 392 -10.91 18.92 -18.62
N PRO A 393 -12.24 19.10 -18.69
CA PRO A 393 -12.96 19.83 -17.66
C PRO A 393 -12.76 19.11 -16.31
N ARG A 394 -12.08 19.76 -15.38
CA ARG A 394 -11.82 19.19 -14.07
C ARG A 394 -13.13 19.02 -13.31
N PRO A 395 -13.33 17.86 -12.64
CA PRO A 395 -14.47 17.72 -11.76
C PRO A 395 -14.43 18.82 -10.69
N THR A 396 -15.56 19.49 -10.50
CA THR A 396 -15.70 20.45 -9.40
C THR A 396 -15.69 19.65 -8.09
N VAL A 397 -14.56 19.64 -7.40
CA VAL A 397 -14.46 19.05 -6.07
C VAL A 397 -15.17 20.00 -5.10
N HIS A 398 -16.45 19.81 -4.90
CA HIS A 398 -17.14 20.44 -3.79
C HIS A 398 -16.59 19.81 -2.51
N ALA A 399 -15.79 20.54 -1.77
CA ALA A 399 -15.45 20.21 -0.40
C ALA A 399 -16.75 20.34 0.42
N SER A 400 -17.50 19.25 0.53
CA SER A 400 -18.53 19.15 1.55
C SER A 400 -17.80 19.09 2.88
N LEU A 401 -17.88 20.17 3.64
CA LEU A 401 -17.32 20.35 4.98
C LEU A 401 -17.97 19.39 5.99
#